data_e139feba22b8f0e115be5fae89d12ff4
#
_entry.id   e139feba22b8f0e115be5fae89d12ff4
#
_cell.length_a   1.000
_cell.length_b   1.000
_cell.length_c   1.000
_cell.angle_alpha   90.00
_cell.angle_beta   90.00
_cell.angle_gamma   90.00
#
_symmetry.space_group_name_H-M   'P 1'
#
loop_
_entity.id
_entity.type
_entity.pdbx_description
1 polymer ?
#
loop_
_entity_poly.entity_id
_entity_poly.type
_entity_poly.pdbx_seq_one_letter_code
_entity_poly.pdbx_strand_id
1 'polypeptide(L)'
;KPIVVMGGGTGKVGDPSGRDETRQLMTDEVIAANIASQRPVFERLLTFGDGPTDAVIVNNDEWLSGLGYLELLRDIGPHFTINRMLTFDSVKSRLDREQPLTFLEFNYMILQAYDFRELAERYGCRLQMGGSDQWGNIVNGIELTRRTGGDELFGFTTPLVTTADGKKMGKTASGAVWLNEDRLPAYDFWQFWRNTDDRDVGRFLRLFTDIPLNEIERLERLQGSEINDAKVALANAVTAMVRGEEAATKAEATARETFAGGAGEDLPTLAVAEGMSLPAALSAIGFTASNKEAKRKIAEGAVRLDDEVLSDPGMVLTVEEGQQRRLSLGRKKHGILTR
;
A
#
# COMPACT_ATOMS: atom_id res chain seq x y z
N LYS A 1 1.69 -2.01 24.53
CA LYS A 1 0.51 -1.29 24.02
C LYS A 1 0.88 -0.57 22.73
N PRO A 2 0.33 -0.99 21.57
CA PRO A 2 0.57 -0.30 20.30
C PRO A 2 -0.08 1.08 20.28
N ILE A 3 0.60 2.05 19.63
CA ILE A 3 0.07 3.38 19.36
C ILE A 3 0.14 3.61 17.86
N VAL A 4 -1.01 3.79 17.24
CA VAL A 4 -1.11 4.11 15.81
C VAL A 4 -1.26 5.62 15.67
N VAL A 5 -0.26 6.27 15.08
CA VAL A 5 -0.27 7.72 14.88
C VAL A 5 -0.82 8.05 13.50
N MET A 6 -1.95 8.73 13.47
CA MET A 6 -2.53 9.28 12.25
C MET A 6 -1.92 10.66 11.97
N GLY A 7 -1.44 10.83 10.75
CA GLY A 7 -0.75 12.05 10.33
C GLY A 7 -1.68 13.18 9.94
N GLY A 8 -2.57 13.63 10.84
CA GLY A 8 -3.44 14.79 10.58
C GLY A 8 -2.65 16.08 10.40
N GLY A 9 -1.75 16.37 11.34
CA GLY A 9 -0.86 17.53 11.27
C GLY A 9 0.27 17.36 10.25
N THR A 10 1.01 16.25 10.33
CA THR A 10 2.10 15.96 9.38
C THR A 10 1.63 15.72 7.95
N GLY A 11 0.36 15.32 7.75
CA GLY A 11 -0.26 15.21 6.43
C GLY A 11 -0.34 16.53 5.67
N LYS A 12 -0.40 17.66 6.39
CA LYS A 12 -0.39 19.03 5.82
C LYS A 12 0.98 19.40 5.22
N VAL A 13 2.03 18.70 5.65
CA VAL A 13 3.42 18.93 5.22
C VAL A 13 3.88 17.86 4.22
N GLY A 14 3.71 16.59 4.57
CA GLY A 14 4.10 15.44 3.76
C GLY A 14 5.56 15.02 3.95
N ASP A 15 5.77 13.74 4.26
CA ASP A 15 7.09 13.14 4.48
C ASP A 15 7.91 13.09 3.17
N PRO A 16 9.10 13.70 3.09
CA PRO A 16 9.98 13.63 1.93
C PRO A 16 10.75 12.30 1.83
N SER A 17 10.77 11.47 2.88
CA SER A 17 11.57 10.25 2.97
C SER A 17 11.23 9.26 1.86
N GLY A 18 12.27 8.74 1.16
CA GLY A 18 12.12 7.74 0.11
C GLY A 18 11.38 8.20 -1.15
N ARG A 19 11.33 9.52 -1.42
CA ARG A 19 10.72 10.12 -2.62
C ARG A 19 11.62 11.15 -3.28
N ASP A 20 11.52 11.24 -4.60
CA ASP A 20 12.26 12.18 -5.43
C ASP A 20 11.42 13.42 -5.83
N GLU A 21 10.09 13.37 -5.66
CA GLU A 21 9.17 14.43 -6.08
C GLU A 21 8.60 15.18 -4.87
N THR A 22 8.37 16.50 -5.05
CA THR A 22 7.67 17.33 -4.06
C THR A 22 6.23 16.86 -3.89
N ARG A 23 5.78 16.79 -2.64
CA ARG A 23 4.41 16.42 -2.31
C ARG A 23 3.40 17.51 -2.71
N GLN A 24 2.25 17.07 -3.23
CA GLN A 24 1.10 17.96 -3.33
C GLN A 24 0.52 18.20 -1.94
N LEU A 25 0.23 19.47 -1.63
CA LEU A 25 -0.44 19.83 -0.39
C LEU A 25 -1.86 19.29 -0.39
N MET A 26 -2.23 18.60 0.68
CA MET A 26 -3.58 18.05 0.87
C MET A 26 -4.42 19.03 1.69
N THR A 27 -5.72 19.11 1.38
CA THR A 27 -6.67 19.85 2.21
C THR A 27 -7.03 19.06 3.47
N ASP A 28 -7.58 19.73 4.48
CA ASP A 28 -8.01 19.10 5.73
C ASP A 28 -9.06 18.00 5.49
N GLU A 29 -9.97 18.20 4.51
CA GLU A 29 -10.99 17.21 4.14
C GLU A 29 -10.36 15.95 3.53
N VAL A 30 -9.36 16.10 2.67
CA VAL A 30 -8.63 14.97 2.07
C VAL A 30 -7.85 14.21 3.14
N ILE A 31 -7.22 14.91 4.08
CA ILE A 31 -6.50 14.31 5.19
C ILE A 31 -7.47 13.52 6.08
N ALA A 32 -8.60 14.11 6.45
CA ALA A 32 -9.63 13.47 7.26
C ALA A 32 -10.20 12.22 6.57
N ALA A 33 -10.48 12.29 5.26
CA ALA A 33 -10.93 11.14 4.47
C ALA A 33 -9.87 10.02 4.42
N ASN A 34 -8.59 10.37 4.28
CA ASN A 34 -7.51 9.40 4.30
C ASN A 34 -7.38 8.70 5.67
N ILE A 35 -7.48 9.45 6.77
CA ILE A 35 -7.46 8.90 8.14
C ILE A 35 -8.65 7.95 8.35
N ALA A 36 -9.85 8.36 7.95
CA ALA A 36 -11.05 7.53 8.03
C ALA A 36 -10.92 6.23 7.23
N SER A 37 -10.32 6.31 6.04
CA SER A 37 -10.07 5.15 5.16
C SER A 37 -9.02 4.18 5.70
N GLN A 38 -8.01 4.66 6.46
CA GLN A 38 -6.96 3.82 7.03
C GLN A 38 -7.42 3.08 8.30
N ARG A 39 -8.30 3.68 9.08
CA ARG A 39 -8.73 3.16 10.37
C ARG A 39 -9.24 1.72 10.34
N PRO A 40 -10.15 1.32 9.42
CA PRO A 40 -10.64 -0.06 9.34
C PRO A 40 -9.55 -1.10 9.08
N VAL A 41 -8.46 -0.72 8.40
CA VAL A 41 -7.32 -1.62 8.16
C VAL A 41 -6.60 -1.92 9.47
N PHE A 42 -6.35 -0.91 10.30
CA PHE A 42 -5.74 -1.11 11.61
C PHE A 42 -6.64 -1.90 12.56
N GLU A 43 -7.95 -1.67 12.52
CA GLU A 43 -8.94 -2.39 13.35
C GLU A 43 -9.04 -3.88 13.02
N ARG A 44 -8.61 -4.31 11.83
CA ARG A 44 -8.47 -5.74 11.50
C ARG A 44 -7.20 -6.38 12.06
N LEU A 45 -6.12 -5.61 12.19
CA LEU A 45 -4.80 -6.12 12.56
C LEU A 45 -4.50 -5.98 14.06
N LEU A 46 -5.17 -5.04 14.75
CA LEU A 46 -4.93 -4.69 16.13
C LEU A 46 -6.25 -4.68 16.90
N THR A 47 -6.20 -5.14 18.16
CA THR A 47 -7.32 -4.98 19.09
C THR A 47 -7.24 -3.62 19.74
N PHE A 48 -8.26 -2.79 19.58
CA PHE A 48 -8.38 -1.47 20.19
C PHE A 48 -9.28 -1.52 21.42
N GLY A 49 -8.90 -0.79 22.46
CA GLY A 49 -9.66 -0.74 23.73
C GLY A 49 -8.86 -0.17 24.87
N ASP A 50 -9.38 -0.39 26.10
CA ASP A 50 -8.82 0.16 27.34
C ASP A 50 -7.90 -0.82 28.08
N GLY A 51 -7.74 -2.04 27.56
CA GLY A 51 -6.86 -3.05 28.15
C GLY A 51 -5.37 -2.65 28.11
N PRO A 52 -4.53 -3.27 28.93
CA PRO A 52 -3.12 -2.90 29.06
C PRO A 52 -2.31 -3.10 27.77
N THR A 53 -2.74 -4.01 26.90
CA THR A 53 -2.10 -4.32 25.62
C THR A 53 -2.89 -3.83 24.41
N ASP A 54 -4.12 -3.34 24.61
CA ASP A 54 -4.95 -2.85 23.52
C ASP A 54 -4.33 -1.62 22.86
N ALA A 55 -4.44 -1.58 21.53
CA ALA A 55 -3.94 -0.47 20.73
C ALA A 55 -4.77 0.81 20.99
N VAL A 56 -4.14 1.95 20.75
CA VAL A 56 -4.80 3.25 20.67
C VAL A 56 -4.49 3.93 19.34
N ILE A 57 -5.45 4.67 18.80
CA ILE A 57 -5.26 5.56 17.66
C ILE A 57 -5.18 6.98 18.16
N VAL A 58 -4.16 7.71 17.74
CA VAL A 58 -3.97 9.13 18.04
C VAL A 58 -3.78 9.92 16.74
N ASN A 59 -4.16 11.20 16.76
CA ASN A 59 -3.96 12.08 15.62
C ASN A 59 -2.96 13.18 16.02
N ASN A 60 -1.84 13.28 15.32
CA ASN A 60 -0.82 14.27 15.64
C ASN A 60 -1.26 15.73 15.37
N ASP A 61 -2.39 15.95 14.72
CA ASP A 61 -3.00 17.27 14.61
C ASP A 61 -3.38 17.88 15.98
N GLU A 62 -3.66 17.03 16.97
CA GLU A 62 -4.03 17.44 18.34
C GLU A 62 -2.95 18.27 19.03
N TRP A 63 -1.68 18.07 18.70
CA TRP A 63 -0.58 18.83 19.29
C TRP A 63 0.16 19.68 18.27
N LEU A 64 0.18 19.31 16.97
CA LEU A 64 0.90 20.10 15.97
C LEU A 64 0.14 21.36 15.56
N SER A 65 -1.19 21.32 15.45
CA SER A 65 -1.98 22.49 15.04
C SER A 65 -1.98 23.61 16.09
N GLY A 66 -1.77 23.29 17.35
CA GLY A 66 -1.63 24.28 18.42
C GLY A 66 -0.22 24.85 18.58
N LEU A 67 0.78 24.26 17.95
CA LEU A 67 2.18 24.63 18.11
C LEU A 67 2.53 25.89 17.31
N GLY A 68 2.75 26.99 18.02
CA GLY A 68 3.12 28.26 17.40
C GLY A 68 4.49 28.21 16.74
N TYR A 69 4.64 28.84 15.57
CA TYR A 69 5.91 28.83 14.83
C TYR A 69 7.09 29.41 15.64
N LEU A 70 6.87 30.52 16.38
CA LEU A 70 7.91 31.10 17.22
C LEU A 70 8.24 30.21 18.42
N GLU A 71 7.26 29.53 18.97
CA GLU A 71 7.43 28.55 20.03
C GLU A 71 8.27 27.36 19.54
N LEU A 72 7.94 26.80 18.39
CA LEU A 72 8.73 25.76 17.74
C LEU A 72 10.19 26.19 17.57
N LEU A 73 10.43 27.39 17.03
CA LEU A 73 11.79 27.88 16.80
C LEU A 73 12.56 28.09 18.09
N ARG A 74 11.92 28.61 19.15
CA ARG A 74 12.56 28.96 20.40
C ARG A 74 12.83 27.74 21.29
N ASP A 75 11.85 26.84 21.40
CA ASP A 75 11.87 25.78 22.42
C ASP A 75 12.35 24.44 21.82
N ILE A 76 12.13 24.22 20.54
CA ILE A 76 12.51 23.00 19.83
C ILE A 76 13.71 23.21 18.90
N GLY A 77 13.74 24.32 18.17
CA GLY A 77 14.77 24.63 17.18
C GLY A 77 16.21 24.55 17.71
N PRO A 78 16.56 24.97 18.92
CA PRO A 78 17.94 24.91 19.44
C PRO A 78 18.48 23.50 19.60
N HIS A 79 17.59 22.48 19.62
CA HIS A 79 17.97 21.07 19.73
C HIS A 79 18.36 20.45 18.38
N PHE A 80 18.15 21.16 17.26
CA PHE A 80 18.47 20.72 15.91
C PHE A 80 19.59 21.59 15.32
N THR A 81 20.58 20.95 14.71
CA THR A 81 21.61 21.68 13.97
C THR A 81 21.46 21.40 12.47
N ILE A 82 21.50 22.45 11.67
CA ILE A 82 21.40 22.32 10.20
C ILE A 82 22.45 21.34 9.65
N ASN A 83 23.70 21.43 10.15
CA ASN A 83 24.76 20.52 9.72
C ASN A 83 24.38 19.03 9.90
N ARG A 84 23.75 18.67 11.01
CA ARG A 84 23.28 17.31 11.24
C ARG A 84 22.07 16.96 10.37
N MET A 85 21.12 17.87 10.24
CA MET A 85 19.93 17.69 9.41
C MET A 85 20.29 17.41 7.94
N LEU A 86 21.34 18.05 7.43
CA LEU A 86 21.84 17.84 6.07
C LEU A 86 22.50 16.45 5.86
N THR A 87 22.85 15.73 6.92
CA THR A 87 23.49 14.39 6.80
C THR A 87 22.50 13.24 6.67
N PHE A 88 21.22 13.45 6.94
CA PHE A 88 20.21 12.39 6.82
C PHE A 88 19.95 12.04 5.36
N ASP A 89 19.79 10.75 5.08
CA ASP A 89 19.66 10.23 3.72
C ASP A 89 18.50 10.86 2.94
N SER A 90 17.38 11.18 3.60
CA SER A 90 16.23 11.86 2.99
C SER A 90 16.56 13.26 2.47
N VAL A 91 17.52 13.94 3.08
CA VAL A 91 17.99 15.28 2.67
C VAL A 91 19.18 15.15 1.73
N LYS A 92 20.21 14.41 2.16
CA LYS A 92 21.47 14.29 1.43
C LYS A 92 21.27 13.76 0.02
N SER A 93 20.46 12.71 -0.17
CA SER A 93 20.20 12.14 -1.48
C SER A 93 19.54 13.13 -2.45
N ARG A 94 18.70 14.03 -1.97
CA ARG A 94 18.07 15.10 -2.77
C ARG A 94 19.07 16.17 -3.15
N LEU A 95 19.92 16.59 -2.21
CA LEU A 95 20.99 17.57 -2.45
C LEU A 95 22.05 17.03 -3.42
N ASP A 96 22.49 15.79 -3.24
CA ASP A 96 23.49 15.14 -4.11
C ASP A 96 22.99 14.97 -5.56
N ARG A 97 21.66 14.89 -5.76
CA ARG A 97 21.01 14.80 -7.07
C ARG A 97 20.53 16.15 -7.60
N GLU A 98 20.85 17.25 -6.92
CA GLU A 98 20.39 18.60 -7.27
C GLU A 98 18.85 18.72 -7.40
N GLN A 99 18.12 17.90 -6.63
CA GLN A 99 16.66 17.91 -6.61
C GLN A 99 16.16 18.95 -5.60
N PRO A 100 15.08 19.69 -5.92
CA PRO A 100 14.54 20.68 -5.01
C PRO A 100 14.05 20.02 -3.70
N LEU A 101 14.43 20.61 -2.57
CA LEU A 101 13.92 20.28 -1.24
C LEU A 101 13.36 21.57 -0.64
N THR A 102 12.07 21.61 -0.44
CA THR A 102 11.40 22.80 0.12
C THR A 102 11.71 22.95 1.61
N PHE A 103 11.60 24.17 2.12
CA PHE A 103 11.72 24.43 3.56
C PHE A 103 10.67 23.65 4.36
N LEU A 104 9.46 23.50 3.82
CA LEU A 104 8.39 22.72 4.40
C LEU A 104 8.81 21.25 4.59
N GLU A 105 9.28 20.60 3.53
CA GLU A 105 9.74 19.20 3.56
C GLU A 105 10.97 19.03 4.48
N PHE A 106 11.89 19.99 4.49
CA PHE A 106 13.07 19.97 5.34
C PHE A 106 12.71 19.97 6.84
N ASN A 107 11.63 20.66 7.22
CA ASN A 107 11.16 20.70 8.60
C ASN A 107 10.40 19.43 9.04
N TYR A 108 10.02 18.54 8.11
CA TYR A 108 9.24 17.35 8.45
C TYR A 108 9.89 16.51 9.56
N MET A 109 11.21 16.32 9.52
CA MET A 109 11.94 15.55 10.54
C MET A 109 11.80 16.13 11.95
N ILE A 110 11.61 17.44 12.08
CA ILE A 110 11.38 18.12 13.36
C ILE A 110 9.97 17.79 13.87
N LEU A 111 8.98 17.79 12.98
CA LEU A 111 7.59 17.48 13.35
C LEU A 111 7.44 16.03 13.84
N GLN A 112 8.04 15.07 13.16
CA GLN A 112 7.99 13.67 13.60
C GLN A 112 8.82 13.45 14.87
N ALA A 113 9.90 14.19 15.07
CA ALA A 113 10.65 14.18 16.33
C ALA A 113 9.80 14.74 17.49
N TYR A 114 9.05 15.78 17.24
CA TYR A 114 8.11 16.36 18.21
C TYR A 114 6.97 15.38 18.51
N ASP A 115 6.42 14.69 17.50
CA ASP A 115 5.43 13.62 17.71
C ASP A 115 5.94 12.56 18.67
N PHE A 116 7.18 12.09 18.51
CA PHE A 116 7.72 11.03 19.37
C PHE A 116 7.87 11.51 20.82
N ARG A 117 8.27 12.76 21.04
CA ARG A 117 8.32 13.39 22.36
C ARG A 117 6.92 13.48 22.97
N GLU A 118 5.93 14.01 22.25
CA GLU A 118 4.54 14.12 22.73
C GLU A 118 3.94 12.74 23.09
N LEU A 119 4.24 11.72 22.25
CA LEU A 119 3.83 10.35 22.53
C LEU A 119 4.49 9.78 23.78
N ALA A 120 5.76 10.10 24.04
CA ALA A 120 6.44 9.70 25.26
C ALA A 120 5.82 10.38 26.49
N GLU A 121 5.57 11.67 26.42
CA GLU A 121 5.00 12.47 27.52
C GLU A 121 3.53 12.10 27.81
N ARG A 122 2.68 11.95 26.76
CA ARG A 122 1.24 11.73 26.91
C ARG A 122 0.86 10.26 27.13
N TYR A 123 1.58 9.34 26.50
CA TYR A 123 1.21 7.93 26.43
C TYR A 123 2.27 6.98 26.99
N GLY A 124 3.40 7.49 27.49
CA GLY A 124 4.52 6.67 27.95
C GLY A 124 5.17 5.85 26.84
N CYS A 125 5.07 6.31 25.59
CA CYS A 125 5.66 5.63 24.43
C CYS A 125 7.19 5.59 24.56
N ARG A 126 7.78 4.42 24.40
CA ARG A 126 9.23 4.20 24.55
C ARG A 126 9.91 3.75 23.26
N LEU A 127 9.17 3.19 22.33
CA LEU A 127 9.72 2.62 21.08
C LEU A 127 8.95 3.15 19.88
N GLN A 128 9.67 3.73 18.90
CA GLN A 128 9.12 4.03 17.59
C GLN A 128 9.69 3.05 16.55
N MET A 129 8.81 2.51 15.70
CA MET A 129 9.15 1.52 14.69
C MET A 129 8.83 2.06 13.29
N GLY A 130 9.67 1.69 12.29
CA GLY A 130 9.44 2.06 10.91
C GLY A 130 10.30 1.31 9.90
N GLY A 131 10.19 1.67 8.63
CA GLY A 131 11.14 1.24 7.62
C GLY A 131 12.49 1.96 7.76
N SER A 132 13.54 1.44 7.13
CA SER A 132 14.88 2.05 7.19
C SER A 132 14.92 3.49 6.66
N ASP A 133 13.98 3.87 5.81
CA ASP A 133 13.80 5.25 5.34
C ASP A 133 13.33 6.22 6.45
N GLN A 134 12.80 5.70 7.58
CA GLN A 134 12.34 6.48 8.72
C GLN A 134 13.42 6.68 9.80
N TRP A 135 14.57 6.05 9.67
CA TRP A 135 15.62 6.08 10.70
C TRP A 135 16.00 7.50 11.13
N GLY A 136 16.20 8.42 10.17
CA GLY A 136 16.54 9.79 10.47
C GLY A 136 15.47 10.50 11.30
N ASN A 137 14.19 10.33 10.96
CA ASN A 137 13.08 10.93 11.70
C ASN A 137 12.99 10.37 13.12
N ILE A 138 13.11 9.03 13.28
CA ILE A 138 13.05 8.35 14.58
C ILE A 138 14.18 8.79 15.50
N VAL A 139 15.42 8.81 15.00
CA VAL A 139 16.61 9.24 15.80
C VAL A 139 16.50 10.69 16.25
N ASN A 140 15.92 11.55 15.43
CA ASN A 140 15.67 12.93 15.81
C ASN A 140 14.71 13.04 17.01
N GLY A 141 13.68 12.18 17.08
CA GLY A 141 12.78 12.13 18.22
C GLY A 141 13.46 11.64 19.50
N ILE A 142 14.29 10.61 19.41
CA ILE A 142 15.11 10.10 20.52
C ILE A 142 16.00 11.23 21.07
N GLU A 143 16.72 11.92 20.18
CA GLU A 143 17.63 13.00 20.56
C GLU A 143 16.90 14.24 21.14
N LEU A 144 15.76 14.60 20.55
CA LEU A 144 14.95 15.72 21.05
C LEU A 144 14.49 15.42 22.49
N THR A 145 13.91 14.26 22.73
CA THR A 145 13.41 13.87 24.05
C THR A 145 14.55 13.85 25.08
N ARG A 146 15.69 13.25 24.73
CA ARG A 146 16.88 13.24 25.60
C ARG A 146 17.38 14.65 25.93
N ARG A 147 17.43 15.56 24.96
CA ARG A 147 17.94 16.94 25.14
C ARG A 147 16.98 17.82 25.91
N THR A 148 15.70 17.51 25.90
CA THR A 148 14.67 18.23 26.68
C THR A 148 14.43 17.61 28.06
N GLY A 149 15.27 16.64 28.48
CA GLY A 149 15.20 16.04 29.82
C GLY A 149 14.11 15.00 29.98
N GLY A 150 13.55 14.49 28.88
CA GLY A 150 12.56 13.40 28.91
C GLY A 150 13.21 12.02 29.07
N ASP A 151 12.36 11.02 29.06
CA ASP A 151 12.72 9.62 29.24
C ASP A 151 13.59 9.04 28.10
N GLU A 152 14.29 7.94 28.38
CA GLU A 152 15.04 7.21 27.36
C GLU A 152 14.09 6.55 26.35
N LEU A 153 14.29 6.85 25.05
CA LEU A 153 13.52 6.34 23.94
C LEU A 153 14.37 5.44 23.04
N PHE A 154 13.70 4.54 22.34
CA PHE A 154 14.32 3.56 21.44
C PHE A 154 13.72 3.64 20.05
N GLY A 155 14.53 3.33 19.05
CA GLY A 155 14.12 3.23 17.65
C GLY A 155 14.39 1.83 17.10
N PHE A 156 13.47 1.33 16.30
CA PHE A 156 13.64 0.08 15.57
C PHE A 156 13.25 0.26 14.11
N THR A 157 14.11 -0.15 13.19
CA THR A 157 13.78 -0.11 11.76
C THR A 157 14.03 -1.45 11.09
N THR A 158 13.19 -1.75 10.10
CA THR A 158 13.37 -2.90 9.21
C THR A 158 13.84 -2.44 7.83
N PRO A 159 14.61 -3.26 7.10
CA PRO A 159 14.89 -3.00 5.70
C PRO A 159 13.59 -2.83 4.90
N LEU A 160 13.62 -1.95 3.90
CA LEU A 160 12.48 -1.83 2.99
C LEU A 160 12.24 -3.13 2.24
N VAL A 161 10.98 -3.56 2.18
CA VAL A 161 10.63 -4.77 1.45
C VAL A 161 10.71 -4.52 -0.05
N THR A 162 11.53 -5.31 -0.71
CA THR A 162 11.72 -5.30 -2.17
C THR A 162 11.26 -6.61 -2.77
N THR A 163 10.95 -6.63 -4.04
CA THR A 163 10.76 -7.84 -4.85
C THR A 163 12.11 -8.39 -5.30
N ALA A 164 12.15 -9.65 -5.78
CA ALA A 164 13.38 -10.32 -6.21
C ALA A 164 14.10 -9.61 -7.37
N ASP A 165 13.40 -8.74 -8.12
CA ASP A 165 13.97 -7.87 -9.14
C ASP A 165 14.46 -6.51 -8.59
N GLY A 166 14.49 -6.34 -7.26
CA GLY A 166 15.00 -5.16 -6.56
C GLY A 166 14.04 -3.97 -6.50
N LYS A 167 12.84 -4.09 -7.02
CA LYS A 167 11.85 -3.01 -6.94
C LYS A 167 11.19 -2.94 -5.56
N LYS A 168 10.78 -1.74 -5.14
CA LYS A 168 10.04 -1.55 -3.89
C LYS A 168 8.70 -2.30 -3.98
N MET A 169 8.45 -3.19 -2.99
CA MET A 169 7.21 -3.95 -2.87
C MET A 169 6.00 -3.02 -2.64
N GLY A 170 4.82 -3.43 -3.11
CA GLY A 170 3.56 -2.68 -2.93
C GLY A 170 3.27 -1.63 -4.00
N LYS A 171 4.14 -1.52 -5.03
CA LYS A 171 3.87 -0.72 -6.24
C LYS A 171 3.85 -1.61 -7.47
N THR A 172 2.81 -1.46 -8.29
CA THR A 172 2.68 -2.12 -9.58
C THR A 172 2.72 -1.09 -10.71
N ALA A 173 2.76 -1.54 -11.96
CA ALA A 173 2.64 -0.65 -13.12
C ALA A 173 1.30 0.10 -13.16
N SER A 174 0.27 -0.42 -12.49
CA SER A 174 -1.06 0.19 -12.36
C SER A 174 -1.23 1.03 -11.08
N GLY A 175 -0.21 1.15 -10.24
CA GLY A 175 -0.25 1.95 -9.01
C GLY A 175 0.04 1.16 -7.73
N ALA A 176 -0.46 1.65 -6.60
CA ALA A 176 -0.29 1.02 -5.30
C ALA A 176 -1.18 -0.21 -5.13
N VAL A 177 -0.70 -1.20 -4.36
CA VAL A 177 -1.53 -2.32 -3.91
C VAL A 177 -2.29 -1.86 -2.66
N TRP A 178 -3.55 -1.50 -2.85
CA TRP A 178 -4.39 -0.95 -1.80
C TRP A 178 -4.89 -2.03 -0.84
N LEU A 179 -4.86 -1.72 0.44
CA LEU A 179 -5.43 -2.58 1.47
C LEU A 179 -6.96 -2.40 1.59
N ASN A 180 -7.50 -1.29 1.14
CA ASN A 180 -8.93 -1.00 1.13
C ASN A 180 -9.62 -1.67 -0.06
N GLU A 181 -10.77 -2.27 0.19
CA GLU A 181 -11.51 -3.06 -0.80
C GLU A 181 -12.18 -2.20 -1.88
N ASP A 182 -12.65 -1.00 -1.51
CA ASP A 182 -13.20 -0.01 -2.44
C ASP A 182 -12.17 0.49 -3.48
N ARG A 183 -10.87 0.38 -3.17
CA ARG A 183 -9.77 0.77 -4.07
C ARG A 183 -9.14 -0.39 -4.82
N LEU A 184 -9.20 -1.59 -4.28
CA LEU A 184 -8.69 -2.81 -4.89
C LEU A 184 -9.57 -3.98 -4.43
N PRO A 185 -10.43 -4.55 -5.30
CA PRO A 185 -11.29 -5.68 -4.97
C PRO A 185 -10.52 -6.87 -4.38
N ALA A 186 -11.18 -7.68 -3.55
CA ALA A 186 -10.55 -8.81 -2.86
C ALA A 186 -9.89 -9.80 -3.84
N TYR A 187 -10.54 -10.08 -4.97
CA TYR A 187 -9.98 -10.93 -6.02
C TYR A 187 -8.67 -10.37 -6.61
N ASP A 188 -8.62 -9.08 -6.94
CA ASP A 188 -7.41 -8.47 -7.50
C ASP A 188 -6.28 -8.39 -6.46
N PHE A 189 -6.62 -8.14 -5.18
CA PHE A 189 -5.67 -8.20 -4.08
C PHE A 189 -5.10 -9.61 -3.91
N TRP A 190 -5.94 -10.65 -3.92
CA TRP A 190 -5.55 -12.05 -3.88
C TRP A 190 -4.66 -12.41 -5.08
N GLN A 191 -5.04 -12.00 -6.29
CA GLN A 191 -4.27 -12.23 -7.52
C GLN A 191 -2.89 -11.57 -7.48
N PHE A 192 -2.76 -10.42 -6.86
CA PHE A 192 -1.45 -9.79 -6.67
C PHE A 192 -0.50 -10.74 -5.91
N TRP A 193 -0.94 -11.31 -4.80
CA TRP A 193 -0.14 -12.25 -4.00
C TRP A 193 0.07 -13.59 -4.71
N ARG A 194 -0.94 -14.08 -5.39
CA ARG A 194 -0.87 -15.30 -6.20
C ARG A 194 0.14 -15.19 -7.35
N ASN A 195 0.38 -14.00 -7.86
CA ASN A 195 1.33 -13.71 -8.93
C ASN A 195 2.74 -13.32 -8.42
N THR A 196 3.03 -13.55 -7.15
CA THR A 196 4.38 -13.36 -6.57
C THR A 196 5.43 -14.17 -7.35
N ASP A 197 6.61 -13.59 -7.56
CA ASP A 197 7.76 -14.30 -8.15
C ASP A 197 8.15 -15.50 -7.26
N ASP A 198 8.48 -16.62 -7.88
CA ASP A 198 8.83 -17.86 -7.17
C ASP A 198 9.93 -17.65 -6.11
N ARG A 199 10.89 -16.79 -6.40
CA ARG A 199 12.01 -16.43 -5.51
C ARG A 199 11.59 -15.63 -4.27
N ASP A 200 10.41 -15.01 -4.29
CA ASP A 200 9.90 -14.19 -3.19
C ASP A 200 8.91 -14.94 -2.29
N VAL A 201 8.34 -16.06 -2.75
CA VAL A 201 7.24 -16.76 -2.07
C VAL A 201 7.59 -17.09 -0.62
N GLY A 202 8.70 -17.77 -0.39
CA GLY A 202 9.13 -18.18 0.96
C GLY A 202 9.37 -16.97 1.87
N ARG A 203 10.07 -15.95 1.37
CA ARG A 203 10.30 -14.72 2.12
C ARG A 203 9.00 -14.00 2.47
N PHE A 204 8.04 -13.93 1.55
CA PHE A 204 6.76 -13.26 1.81
C PHE A 204 5.85 -14.08 2.72
N LEU A 205 5.88 -15.40 2.67
CA LEU A 205 5.23 -16.26 3.66
C LEU A 205 5.73 -15.93 5.09
N ARG A 206 7.05 -15.77 5.28
CA ARG A 206 7.64 -15.43 6.58
C ARG A 206 7.32 -14.01 7.05
N LEU A 207 7.20 -13.06 6.13
CA LEU A 207 7.00 -11.63 6.47
C LEU A 207 5.53 -11.25 6.64
N PHE A 208 4.62 -11.89 5.93
CA PHE A 208 3.25 -11.43 5.79
C PHE A 208 2.19 -12.45 6.21
N THR A 209 2.59 -13.56 6.82
CA THR A 209 1.63 -14.56 7.29
C THR A 209 1.97 -15.08 8.69
N ASP A 210 0.95 -15.59 9.38
CA ASP A 210 1.09 -16.29 10.65
C ASP A 210 1.18 -17.83 10.46
N ILE A 211 1.48 -18.29 9.24
CA ILE A 211 1.67 -19.71 8.95
C ILE A 211 2.86 -20.22 9.76
N PRO A 212 2.73 -21.37 10.47
CA PRO A 212 3.81 -21.94 11.26
C PRO A 212 5.08 -22.18 10.43
N LEU A 213 6.26 -21.91 11.02
CA LEU A 213 7.54 -21.97 10.30
C LEU A 213 7.81 -23.33 9.65
N ASN A 214 7.44 -24.44 10.29
CA ASN A 214 7.58 -25.78 9.72
C ASN A 214 6.74 -25.98 8.45
N GLU A 215 5.58 -25.37 8.39
CA GLU A 215 4.72 -25.38 7.20
C GLU A 215 5.29 -24.47 6.11
N ILE A 216 5.81 -23.31 6.46
CA ILE A 216 6.52 -22.43 5.50
C ILE A 216 7.72 -23.18 4.91
N GLU A 217 8.52 -23.88 5.72
CA GLU A 217 9.65 -24.68 5.24
C GLU A 217 9.22 -25.82 4.30
N ARG A 218 8.04 -26.41 4.52
CA ARG A 218 7.45 -27.39 3.60
C ARG A 218 7.10 -26.75 2.27
N LEU A 219 6.44 -25.60 2.31
CA LEU A 219 6.01 -24.85 1.11
C LEU A 219 7.22 -24.35 0.29
N GLU A 220 8.29 -23.93 0.94
CA GLU A 220 9.54 -23.49 0.29
C GLU A 220 10.27 -24.59 -0.50
N ARG A 221 10.03 -25.87 -0.19
CA ARG A 221 10.62 -26.99 -0.91
C ARG A 221 9.90 -27.35 -2.21
N LEU A 222 8.70 -26.81 -2.40
CA LEU A 222 7.92 -27.05 -3.62
C LEU A 222 8.60 -26.41 -4.83
N GLN A 223 8.64 -27.13 -5.95
CA GLN A 223 9.29 -26.69 -7.18
C GLN A 223 8.40 -26.90 -8.41
N GLY A 224 8.76 -26.27 -9.51
CA GLY A 224 8.02 -26.41 -10.76
C GLY A 224 6.54 -25.98 -10.61
N SER A 225 5.61 -26.83 -11.00
CA SER A 225 4.17 -26.53 -10.88
C SER A 225 3.66 -26.51 -9.44
N GLU A 226 4.31 -27.24 -8.51
CA GLU A 226 3.88 -27.34 -7.12
C GLU A 226 4.08 -26.04 -6.34
N ILE A 227 4.98 -25.14 -6.78
CA ILE A 227 5.15 -23.82 -6.14
C ILE A 227 3.86 -22.97 -6.19
N ASN A 228 2.94 -23.34 -7.11
CA ASN A 228 1.63 -22.71 -7.17
C ASN A 228 0.82 -22.92 -5.89
N ASP A 229 0.98 -24.03 -5.19
CA ASP A 229 0.29 -24.29 -3.93
C ASP A 229 0.83 -23.37 -2.83
N ALA A 230 2.15 -23.12 -2.81
CA ALA A 230 2.75 -22.14 -1.90
C ALA A 230 2.25 -20.71 -2.19
N LYS A 231 2.07 -20.35 -3.45
CA LYS A 231 1.51 -19.04 -3.85
C LYS A 231 0.04 -18.90 -3.48
N VAL A 232 -0.75 -19.97 -3.59
CA VAL A 232 -2.14 -19.99 -3.13
C VAL A 232 -2.20 -19.84 -1.62
N ALA A 233 -1.36 -20.57 -0.88
CA ALA A 233 -1.27 -20.43 0.58
C ALA A 233 -0.91 -19.00 1.01
N LEU A 234 0.07 -18.36 0.35
CA LEU A 234 0.42 -16.96 0.58
C LEU A 234 -0.76 -16.02 0.29
N ALA A 235 -1.41 -16.16 -0.87
CA ALA A 235 -2.52 -15.30 -1.27
C ALA A 235 -3.71 -15.44 -0.32
N ASN A 236 -4.04 -16.67 0.07
CA ASN A 236 -5.11 -16.92 1.04
C ASN A 236 -4.82 -16.32 2.39
N ALA A 237 -3.63 -16.59 2.97
CA ALA A 237 -3.28 -16.11 4.30
C ALA A 237 -3.26 -14.58 4.37
N VAL A 238 -2.65 -13.89 3.39
CA VAL A 238 -2.62 -12.43 3.40
C VAL A 238 -3.98 -11.82 3.11
N THR A 239 -4.77 -12.43 2.22
CA THR A 239 -6.12 -11.93 1.95
C THR A 239 -7.04 -12.14 3.16
N ALA A 240 -6.96 -13.28 3.83
CA ALA A 240 -7.70 -13.55 5.06
C ALA A 240 -7.36 -12.54 6.16
N MET A 241 -6.08 -12.25 6.37
CA MET A 241 -5.61 -11.28 7.35
C MET A 241 -6.17 -9.87 7.09
N VAL A 242 -6.18 -9.42 5.83
CA VAL A 242 -6.55 -8.03 5.46
C VAL A 242 -8.04 -7.87 5.15
N ARG A 243 -8.69 -8.90 4.60
CA ARG A 243 -10.07 -8.85 4.07
C ARG A 243 -11.04 -9.80 4.77
N GLY A 244 -10.53 -10.77 5.52
CA GLY A 244 -11.27 -11.84 6.17
C GLY A 244 -11.27 -13.15 5.38
N GLU A 245 -11.54 -14.25 6.09
CA GLU A 245 -11.52 -15.64 5.56
C GLU A 245 -12.50 -15.84 4.41
N GLU A 246 -13.68 -15.24 4.50
CA GLU A 246 -14.71 -15.34 3.45
C GLU A 246 -14.22 -14.76 2.12
N ALA A 247 -13.61 -13.56 2.17
CA ALA A 247 -13.06 -12.90 1.00
C ALA A 247 -11.92 -13.71 0.36
N ALA A 248 -11.04 -14.32 1.17
CA ALA A 248 -9.96 -15.17 0.69
C ALA A 248 -10.51 -16.43 0.00
N THR A 249 -11.46 -17.13 0.63
CA THR A 249 -12.09 -18.35 0.09
C THR A 249 -12.81 -18.06 -1.23
N LYS A 250 -13.56 -16.96 -1.29
CA LYS A 250 -14.28 -16.54 -2.49
C LYS A 250 -13.34 -16.17 -3.62
N ALA A 251 -12.25 -15.44 -3.33
CA ALA A 251 -11.24 -15.07 -4.31
C ALA A 251 -10.53 -16.32 -4.89
N GLU A 252 -10.20 -17.29 -4.04
CA GLU A 252 -9.63 -18.57 -4.50
C GLU A 252 -10.59 -19.36 -5.38
N ALA A 253 -11.87 -19.47 -4.97
CA ALA A 253 -12.90 -20.16 -5.77
C ALA A 253 -13.06 -19.50 -7.15
N THR A 254 -13.18 -18.16 -7.18
CA THR A 254 -13.24 -17.37 -8.41
C THR A 254 -12.03 -17.62 -9.31
N ALA A 255 -10.82 -17.70 -8.73
CA ALA A 255 -9.61 -17.99 -9.48
C ALA A 255 -9.65 -19.40 -10.10
N ARG A 256 -10.07 -20.42 -9.34
CA ARG A 256 -10.20 -21.79 -9.84
C ARG A 256 -11.20 -21.90 -10.99
N GLU A 257 -12.36 -21.29 -10.85
CA GLU A 257 -13.40 -21.27 -11.89
C GLU A 257 -12.90 -20.55 -13.16
N THR A 258 -12.24 -19.39 -12.98
CA THR A 258 -11.68 -18.63 -14.10
C THR A 258 -10.62 -19.44 -14.86
N PHE A 259 -9.76 -20.19 -14.16
CA PHE A 259 -8.78 -21.08 -14.79
C PHE A 259 -9.41 -22.30 -15.48
N ALA A 260 -10.56 -22.78 -14.98
CA ALA A 260 -11.31 -23.86 -15.59
C ALA A 260 -12.16 -23.42 -16.81
N GLY A 261 -12.11 -22.12 -17.18
CA GLY A 261 -12.86 -21.58 -18.30
C GLY A 261 -14.24 -21.01 -17.95
N GLY A 262 -14.58 -20.94 -16.65
CA GLY A 262 -15.82 -20.33 -16.14
C GLY A 262 -15.74 -18.82 -15.92
N ALA A 263 -16.88 -18.20 -15.60
CA ALA A 263 -16.96 -16.83 -15.09
C ALA A 263 -17.08 -16.92 -13.57
N GLY A 264 -15.98 -16.62 -12.84
CA GLY A 264 -16.03 -16.58 -11.39
C GLY A 264 -16.92 -15.46 -10.86
N GLU A 265 -17.52 -15.62 -9.68
CA GLU A 265 -18.51 -14.69 -9.11
C GLU A 265 -17.95 -13.29 -8.74
N ASP A 266 -16.66 -13.15 -8.50
CA ASP A 266 -15.99 -11.92 -8.03
C ASP A 266 -15.14 -11.22 -9.10
N LEU A 267 -15.35 -11.51 -10.38
CA LEU A 267 -14.65 -10.80 -11.43
C LEU A 267 -15.16 -9.34 -11.54
N PRO A 268 -14.27 -8.36 -11.82
CA PRO A 268 -14.70 -7.02 -12.10
C PRO A 268 -15.73 -7.01 -13.23
N THR A 269 -16.85 -6.36 -12.98
CA THR A 269 -17.98 -6.31 -13.93
C THR A 269 -18.13 -4.92 -14.51
N LEU A 270 -18.33 -4.84 -15.82
CA LEU A 270 -18.56 -3.60 -16.54
C LEU A 270 -19.89 -3.67 -17.30
N ALA A 271 -20.79 -2.73 -17.02
CA ALA A 271 -21.97 -2.48 -17.84
C ALA A 271 -21.54 -1.83 -19.17
N VAL A 272 -21.80 -2.52 -20.28
CA VAL A 272 -21.46 -2.05 -21.63
C VAL A 272 -22.54 -1.10 -22.13
N ALA A 273 -22.22 0.19 -22.24
CA ALA A 273 -23.09 1.17 -22.84
C ALA A 273 -23.22 0.94 -24.36
N GLU A 274 -24.34 1.34 -24.94
CA GLU A 274 -24.54 1.27 -26.39
C GLU A 274 -23.43 2.06 -27.14
N GLY A 275 -22.80 1.39 -28.11
CA GLY A 275 -21.70 1.98 -28.88
C GLY A 275 -20.33 1.97 -28.17
N MET A 276 -20.19 1.32 -27.02
CA MET A 276 -18.90 1.25 -26.32
C MET A 276 -17.87 0.45 -27.13
N SER A 277 -16.73 1.08 -27.42
CA SER A 277 -15.62 0.40 -28.13
C SER A 277 -14.84 -0.53 -27.21
N LEU A 278 -14.27 -1.59 -27.77
CA LEU A 278 -13.41 -2.53 -27.04
C LEU A 278 -12.24 -1.85 -26.29
N PRO A 279 -11.51 -0.86 -26.86
CA PRO A 279 -10.49 -0.13 -26.11
C PRO A 279 -11.06 0.64 -24.92
N ALA A 280 -12.25 1.24 -25.05
CA ALA A 280 -12.90 1.96 -23.95
C ALA A 280 -13.31 1.00 -22.82
N ALA A 281 -13.84 -0.16 -23.16
CA ALA A 281 -14.20 -1.19 -22.16
C ALA A 281 -12.96 -1.70 -21.40
N LEU A 282 -11.85 -1.97 -22.08
CA LEU A 282 -10.60 -2.40 -21.43
C LEU A 282 -10.05 -1.35 -20.47
N SER A 283 -10.21 -0.06 -20.79
CA SER A 283 -9.80 1.01 -19.90
C SER A 283 -10.78 1.20 -18.75
N ALA A 284 -12.10 1.11 -19.01
CA ALA A 284 -13.13 1.29 -17.99
C ALA A 284 -13.13 0.17 -16.94
N ILE A 285 -12.86 -1.09 -17.35
CA ILE A 285 -12.72 -2.22 -16.44
C ILE A 285 -11.34 -2.27 -15.73
N GLY A 286 -10.46 -1.30 -16.00
CA GLY A 286 -9.15 -1.22 -15.36
C GLY A 286 -8.06 -2.14 -15.92
N PHE A 287 -8.26 -2.76 -17.08
CA PHE A 287 -7.28 -3.67 -17.66
C PHE A 287 -6.10 -2.93 -18.30
N THR A 288 -6.34 -1.71 -18.78
CA THR A 288 -5.31 -0.84 -19.37
C THR A 288 -5.41 0.57 -18.78
N ALA A 289 -4.28 1.26 -18.71
CA ALA A 289 -4.23 2.63 -18.20
C ALA A 289 -4.76 3.67 -19.21
N SER A 290 -4.92 3.29 -20.47
CA SER A 290 -5.40 4.18 -21.53
C SER A 290 -5.93 3.43 -22.76
N ASN A 291 -6.78 4.09 -23.56
CA ASN A 291 -7.24 3.55 -24.84
C ASN A 291 -6.08 3.31 -25.84
N LYS A 292 -4.99 4.06 -25.73
CA LYS A 292 -3.81 3.84 -26.56
C LYS A 292 -3.13 2.51 -26.24
N GLU A 293 -3.00 2.21 -24.96
CA GLU A 293 -2.48 0.92 -24.50
C GLU A 293 -3.42 -0.22 -24.90
N ALA A 294 -4.71 -0.04 -24.71
CA ALA A 294 -5.74 -1.01 -25.08
C ALA A 294 -5.63 -1.38 -26.59
N LYS A 295 -5.57 -0.41 -27.48
CA LYS A 295 -5.40 -0.63 -28.90
C LYS A 295 -4.15 -1.45 -29.22
N ARG A 296 -3.03 -1.17 -28.56
CA ARG A 296 -1.80 -1.95 -28.72
C ARG A 296 -2.01 -3.40 -28.28
N LYS A 297 -2.63 -3.63 -27.12
CA LYS A 297 -2.90 -4.97 -26.59
C LYS A 297 -3.85 -5.78 -27.44
N ILE A 298 -4.83 -5.15 -28.06
CA ILE A 298 -5.74 -5.78 -29.04
C ILE A 298 -4.95 -6.22 -30.28
N ALA A 299 -4.11 -5.32 -30.85
CA ALA A 299 -3.28 -5.63 -32.01
C ALA A 299 -2.26 -6.74 -31.73
N GLU A 300 -1.76 -6.86 -30.50
CA GLU A 300 -0.89 -7.96 -30.04
C GLU A 300 -1.63 -9.30 -29.90
N GLY A 301 -2.96 -9.36 -30.09
CA GLY A 301 -3.79 -10.55 -29.91
C GLY A 301 -3.93 -11.02 -28.45
N ALA A 302 -3.68 -10.09 -27.51
CA ALA A 302 -3.72 -10.40 -26.08
C ALA A 302 -5.12 -10.32 -25.47
N VAL A 303 -6.14 -9.83 -26.20
CA VAL A 303 -7.51 -9.65 -25.74
C VAL A 303 -8.40 -10.78 -26.24
N ARG A 304 -9.23 -11.31 -25.34
CA ARG A 304 -10.20 -12.35 -25.67
C ARG A 304 -11.57 -12.00 -25.11
N LEU A 305 -12.61 -12.39 -25.85
CA LEU A 305 -13.99 -12.35 -25.40
C LEU A 305 -14.55 -13.78 -25.51
N ASP A 306 -14.96 -14.37 -24.39
CA ASP A 306 -15.38 -15.77 -24.30
C ASP A 306 -14.39 -16.75 -24.96
N ASP A 307 -13.10 -16.54 -24.67
CA ASP A 307 -11.93 -17.26 -25.19
C ASP A 307 -11.59 -16.99 -26.69
N GLU A 308 -12.40 -16.27 -27.45
CA GLU A 308 -12.10 -15.87 -28.81
C GLU A 308 -11.17 -14.65 -28.83
N VAL A 309 -10.08 -14.73 -29.59
CA VAL A 309 -9.11 -13.63 -29.73
C VAL A 309 -9.73 -12.50 -30.50
N LEU A 310 -9.70 -11.31 -29.93
CA LEU A 310 -10.11 -10.08 -30.60
C LEU A 310 -8.88 -9.32 -31.08
N SER A 311 -8.84 -9.00 -32.38
CA SER A 311 -7.71 -8.29 -33.01
C SER A 311 -8.08 -6.96 -33.63
N ASP A 312 -9.37 -6.59 -33.66
CA ASP A 312 -9.84 -5.32 -34.20
C ASP A 312 -9.96 -4.23 -33.15
N PRO A 313 -9.09 -3.21 -33.12
CA PRO A 313 -9.19 -2.09 -32.20
C PRO A 313 -10.40 -1.17 -32.45
N GLY A 314 -11.07 -1.30 -33.60
CA GLY A 314 -12.29 -0.57 -33.93
C GLY A 314 -13.57 -1.25 -33.50
N MET A 315 -13.50 -2.46 -32.94
CA MET A 315 -14.65 -3.25 -32.55
C MET A 315 -15.51 -2.53 -31.52
N VAL A 316 -16.81 -2.52 -31.74
CA VAL A 316 -17.83 -2.08 -30.80
C VAL A 316 -18.41 -3.31 -30.11
N LEU A 317 -18.49 -3.26 -28.80
CA LEU A 317 -19.02 -4.36 -27.98
C LEU A 317 -20.54 -4.33 -28.01
N THR A 318 -21.12 -5.53 -28.11
CA THR A 318 -22.55 -5.76 -27.96
C THR A 318 -22.76 -6.87 -26.94
N VAL A 319 -23.55 -6.57 -25.89
CA VAL A 319 -23.97 -7.54 -24.87
C VAL A 319 -25.49 -7.46 -24.81
N GLU A 320 -26.17 -8.59 -24.93
CA GLU A 320 -27.63 -8.67 -24.86
C GLU A 320 -28.10 -8.55 -23.40
N GLU A 321 -29.34 -8.11 -23.21
CA GLU A 321 -29.92 -8.00 -21.87
C GLU A 321 -29.96 -9.36 -21.16
N GLY A 322 -29.41 -9.43 -19.94
CA GLY A 322 -29.26 -10.67 -19.19
C GLY A 322 -28.10 -11.58 -19.59
N GLN A 323 -27.34 -11.22 -20.64
CA GLN A 323 -26.14 -11.92 -21.05
C GLN A 323 -24.92 -11.43 -20.26
N GLN A 324 -24.06 -12.36 -19.88
CA GLN A 324 -22.73 -12.08 -19.34
C GLN A 324 -21.67 -12.59 -20.32
N ARG A 325 -20.67 -11.77 -20.62
CA ARG A 325 -19.56 -12.14 -21.50
C ARG A 325 -18.23 -11.94 -20.80
N ARG A 326 -17.32 -12.91 -20.90
CA ARG A 326 -16.01 -12.86 -20.26
C ARG A 326 -14.99 -12.13 -21.14
N LEU A 327 -14.53 -10.95 -20.69
CA LEU A 327 -13.43 -10.22 -21.31
C LEU A 327 -12.12 -10.58 -20.60
N SER A 328 -11.08 -10.92 -21.36
CA SER A 328 -9.77 -11.26 -20.81
C SER A 328 -8.65 -10.47 -21.48
N LEU A 329 -7.63 -10.05 -20.70
CA LEU A 329 -6.40 -9.50 -21.21
C LEU A 329 -5.20 -10.34 -20.75
N GLY A 330 -4.65 -11.12 -21.65
CA GLY A 330 -3.63 -12.12 -21.35
C GLY A 330 -4.19 -13.24 -20.48
N ARG A 331 -3.31 -13.81 -19.61
CA ARG A 331 -3.68 -14.93 -18.72
C ARG A 331 -4.06 -14.51 -17.30
N LYS A 332 -4.00 -13.21 -17.00
CA LYS A 332 -4.07 -12.72 -15.61
C LYS A 332 -5.21 -11.76 -15.32
N LYS A 333 -5.76 -11.12 -16.33
CA LYS A 333 -6.85 -10.16 -16.16
C LYS A 333 -8.11 -10.70 -16.81
N HIS A 334 -9.14 -10.88 -16.01
CA HIS A 334 -10.46 -11.38 -16.43
C HIS A 334 -11.54 -10.48 -15.82
N GLY A 335 -12.64 -10.30 -16.54
CA GLY A 335 -13.78 -9.51 -16.09
C GLY A 335 -15.04 -9.87 -16.87
N ILE A 336 -16.17 -9.46 -16.36
CA ILE A 336 -17.49 -9.73 -16.91
C ILE A 336 -18.06 -8.48 -17.55
N LEU A 337 -18.51 -8.61 -18.78
CA LEU A 337 -19.30 -7.60 -19.47
C LEU A 337 -20.78 -7.95 -19.31
N THR A 338 -21.56 -6.97 -18.88
CA THR A 338 -23.03 -7.01 -18.80
C THR A 338 -23.62 -5.87 -19.61
N ARG A 339 -24.92 -5.88 -19.84
CA ARG A 339 -25.63 -4.73 -20.41
C ARG A 339 -26.09 -3.80 -19.32
#